data_dbc433b751d6213453f3e0b03ce3f8ae
#
_entry.id   dbc433b751d6213453f3e0b03ce3f8ae
#
_cell.length_a   1.000
_cell.length_b   1.000
_cell.length_c   1.000
_cell.angle_alpha   90.00
_cell.angle_beta   90.00
_cell.angle_gamma   90.00
#
_symmetry.space_group_name_H-M   'P 1'
#
loop_
_entity.id
_entity.type
_entity.pdbx_description
1 polymer ?
#
loop_
_entity_poly.entity_id
_entity_poly.type
_entity_poly.pdbx_seq_one_letter_code
_entity_poly.pdbx_strand_id
1 'polypeptide(L)'
;MVVPESALPGRLGRRLWAYLVLHRRRPVGRSELMTALWDDESPDAVDTSLNALISRVRGALARLGDDVELRATSGSYSLNLPTDVFVDRERAWAAINHVQAIRREGRVRDAWSEAIIANEIVARGFLPGEDASWIEAERRTLRDIELQALEAICDAELAQGRASDAERVARRLIVADGLRESGYRLLMRALAASGNRAQAATVMDECRKALAEVGARPSPETERALRTALATE
;
A
#
# COMPACT_ATOMS: atom_id res chain seq x y z
N MET A 1 10.26 10.07 16.81
CA MET A 1 10.69 11.29 16.07
C MET A 1 9.89 11.41 14.79
N VAL A 2 9.42 12.59 14.42
CA VAL A 2 8.73 12.87 13.15
C VAL A 2 9.54 13.92 12.40
N VAL A 3 9.93 13.64 11.17
CA VAL A 3 10.54 14.64 10.28
C VAL A 3 9.40 15.39 9.60
N PRO A 4 9.13 16.65 9.94
CA PRO A 4 8.06 17.39 9.30
C PRO A 4 8.44 17.69 7.85
N GLU A 5 7.47 17.63 6.97
CA GLU A 5 7.66 17.87 5.54
C GLU A 5 8.30 19.25 5.26
N SER A 6 7.95 20.26 6.06
CA SER A 6 8.50 21.60 5.99
C SER A 6 10.00 21.69 6.33
N ALA A 7 10.57 20.71 7.01
CA ALA A 7 12.01 20.67 7.32
C ALA A 7 12.85 20.23 6.11
N LEU A 8 12.25 19.57 5.12
CA LEU A 8 12.96 19.06 3.95
C LEU A 8 13.07 20.13 2.86
N PRO A 9 14.20 20.21 2.14
CA PRO A 9 14.46 21.26 1.15
C PRO A 9 13.65 21.03 -0.14
N GLY A 10 12.38 21.42 -0.13
CA GLY A 10 11.50 21.39 -1.29
C GLY A 10 11.20 19.98 -1.84
N ARG A 11 10.69 19.92 -3.07
CA ARG A 11 10.25 18.69 -3.75
C ARG A 11 11.37 17.64 -3.82
N LEU A 12 12.53 18.01 -4.34
CA LEU A 12 13.67 17.08 -4.46
C LEU A 12 14.20 16.60 -3.11
N GLY A 13 14.14 17.44 -2.07
CA GLY A 13 14.51 17.04 -0.71
C GLY A 13 13.57 15.97 -0.14
N ARG A 14 12.26 16.09 -0.40
CA ARG A 14 11.28 15.07 -0.03
C ARG A 14 11.50 13.76 -0.79
N ARG A 15 11.73 13.82 -2.11
CA ARG A 15 12.08 12.64 -2.94
C ARG A 15 13.32 11.94 -2.42
N LEU A 16 14.40 12.69 -2.18
CA LEU A 16 15.66 12.15 -1.64
C LEU A 16 15.45 11.47 -0.29
N TRP A 17 14.77 12.14 0.63
CA TRP A 17 14.47 11.60 1.95
C TRP A 17 13.68 10.29 1.85
N ALA A 18 12.57 10.29 1.14
CA ALA A 18 11.72 9.11 0.98
C ALA A 18 12.48 7.94 0.34
N TYR A 19 13.28 8.21 -0.70
CA TYR A 19 14.10 7.19 -1.36
C TYR A 19 15.11 6.57 -0.40
N LEU A 20 15.82 7.40 0.37
CA LEU A 20 16.80 6.94 1.35
C LEU A 20 16.14 6.15 2.51
N VAL A 21 14.95 6.56 2.97
CA VAL A 21 14.20 5.82 4.00
C VAL A 21 13.78 4.44 3.48
N LEU A 22 13.27 4.34 2.25
CA LEU A 22 12.91 3.06 1.64
C LEU A 22 14.11 2.11 1.51
N HIS A 23 15.28 2.67 1.24
CA HIS A 23 16.52 1.91 1.02
C HIS A 23 17.49 1.96 2.21
N ARG A 24 17.05 2.38 3.40
CA ARG A 24 17.91 2.61 4.58
C ARG A 24 18.75 1.41 5.02
N ARG A 25 18.38 0.20 4.58
CA ARG A 25 19.08 -1.05 4.95
C ARG A 25 20.29 -1.36 4.06
N ARG A 26 20.56 -0.54 3.04
CA ARG A 26 21.71 -0.68 2.14
C ARG A 26 22.25 0.69 1.73
N PRO A 27 23.52 0.75 1.32
CA PRO A 27 24.03 1.93 0.63
C PRO A 27 23.29 2.15 -0.71
N VAL A 28 23.06 3.41 -1.05
CA VAL A 28 22.47 3.84 -2.32
C VAL A 28 23.54 4.53 -3.14
N GLY A 29 23.76 4.07 -4.35
CA GLY A 29 24.77 4.60 -5.26
C GLY A 29 24.43 6.01 -5.75
N ARG A 30 25.45 6.80 -6.09
CA ARG A 30 25.30 8.15 -6.61
C ARG A 30 24.44 8.18 -7.88
N SER A 31 24.73 7.34 -8.85
CA SER A 31 23.96 7.24 -10.10
C SER A 31 22.50 6.85 -9.85
N GLU A 32 22.29 5.94 -8.93
CA GLU A 32 20.95 5.50 -8.51
C GLU A 32 20.14 6.67 -7.91
N LEU A 33 20.77 7.50 -7.07
CA LEU A 33 20.11 8.70 -6.55
C LEU A 33 19.80 9.72 -7.65
N MET A 34 20.69 9.91 -8.61
CA MET A 34 20.46 10.81 -9.75
C MET A 34 19.22 10.36 -10.53
N THR A 35 19.12 9.09 -10.90
CA THR A 35 17.96 8.52 -11.56
C THR A 35 16.69 8.70 -10.71
N ALA A 36 16.74 8.39 -9.40
CA ALA A 36 15.59 8.50 -8.52
C ALA A 36 15.07 9.94 -8.37
N LEU A 37 15.95 10.94 -8.47
CA LEU A 37 15.58 12.35 -8.28
C LEU A 37 15.08 13.02 -9.56
N TRP A 38 15.67 12.71 -10.70
CA TRP A 38 15.46 13.43 -11.96
C TRP A 38 14.91 12.56 -13.10
N ASP A 39 14.85 11.23 -12.94
CA ASP A 39 14.53 10.31 -14.03
C ASP A 39 15.39 10.64 -15.28
N ASP A 40 14.75 10.90 -16.41
CA ASP A 40 15.42 11.27 -17.68
C ASP A 40 15.67 12.78 -17.83
N GLU A 41 15.20 13.61 -16.87
CA GLU A 41 15.30 15.08 -16.90
C GLU A 41 16.45 15.60 -16.03
N SER A 42 17.66 15.05 -16.19
CA SER A 42 18.81 15.46 -15.40
C SER A 42 19.26 16.90 -15.75
N PRO A 43 19.57 17.77 -14.77
CA PRO A 43 20.11 19.10 -15.03
C PRO A 43 21.54 19.01 -15.61
N ASP A 44 21.97 20.03 -16.36
CA ASP A 44 23.33 20.10 -16.97
C ASP A 44 24.45 19.88 -15.95
N ALA A 45 24.28 20.39 -14.72
CA ALA A 45 25.24 20.23 -13.64
C ALA A 45 24.71 19.28 -12.53
N VAL A 46 24.30 18.07 -12.91
CA VAL A 46 23.63 17.10 -12.02
C VAL A 46 24.46 16.78 -10.78
N ASP A 47 25.78 16.65 -10.91
CA ASP A 47 26.69 16.38 -9.78
C ASP A 47 26.69 17.50 -8.75
N THR A 48 26.75 18.75 -9.19
CA THR A 48 26.71 19.92 -8.31
C THR A 48 25.34 20.03 -7.64
N SER A 49 24.27 19.79 -8.40
CA SER A 49 22.89 19.82 -7.91
C SER A 49 22.65 18.77 -6.83
N LEU A 50 23.14 17.54 -7.02
CA LEU A 50 23.06 16.47 -6.03
C LEU A 50 23.84 16.82 -4.76
N ASN A 51 25.08 17.30 -4.89
CA ASN A 51 25.91 17.69 -3.74
C ASN A 51 25.24 18.81 -2.91
N ALA A 52 24.69 19.81 -3.57
CA ALA A 52 23.95 20.90 -2.91
C ALA A 52 22.69 20.39 -2.21
N LEU A 53 21.95 19.45 -2.82
CA LEU A 53 20.77 18.85 -2.23
C LEU A 53 21.12 18.01 -0.99
N ILE A 54 22.13 17.14 -1.10
CA ILE A 54 22.64 16.33 0.03
C ILE A 54 23.06 17.23 1.20
N SER A 55 23.81 18.31 0.92
CA SER A 55 24.22 19.26 1.96
C SER A 55 23.02 19.88 2.68
N ARG A 56 22.00 20.33 1.93
CA ARG A 56 20.77 20.91 2.49
C ARG A 56 19.98 19.89 3.32
N VAL A 57 19.86 18.64 2.84
CA VAL A 57 19.17 17.59 3.60
C VAL A 57 19.93 17.27 4.88
N ARG A 58 21.27 17.15 4.84
CA ARG A 58 22.10 16.99 6.06
C ARG A 58 21.89 18.11 7.05
N GLY A 59 21.88 19.36 6.61
CA GLY A 59 21.61 20.51 7.47
C GLY A 59 20.20 20.49 8.08
N ALA A 60 19.22 19.96 7.37
CA ALA A 60 17.88 19.75 7.90
C ALA A 60 17.84 18.63 8.95
N LEU A 61 18.52 17.51 8.70
CA LEU A 61 18.57 16.36 9.61
C LEU A 61 19.33 16.67 10.90
N ALA A 62 20.43 17.41 10.84
CA ALA A 62 21.21 17.83 12.01
C ALA A 62 20.39 18.65 13.04
N ARG A 63 19.27 19.25 12.63
CA ARG A 63 18.34 19.96 13.52
C ARG A 63 17.37 19.04 14.26
N LEU A 64 17.29 17.76 13.84
CA LEU A 64 16.36 16.78 14.39
C LEU A 64 16.98 15.91 15.50
N GLY A 65 18.29 15.96 15.66
CA GLY A 65 19.06 15.21 16.65
C GLY A 65 20.24 14.47 16.04
N ASP A 66 21.15 14.03 16.87
CA ASP A 66 22.41 13.37 16.48
C ASP A 66 22.21 11.92 16.01
N ASP A 67 21.05 11.34 16.25
CA ASP A 67 20.74 9.94 15.93
C ASP A 67 20.35 9.71 14.47
N VAL A 68 20.21 10.79 13.67
CA VAL A 68 19.82 10.74 12.26
C VAL A 68 20.97 11.23 11.41
N GLU A 69 21.61 10.33 10.67
CA GLU A 69 22.81 10.68 9.92
C GLU A 69 22.74 10.19 8.47
N LEU A 70 22.99 11.10 7.53
CA LEU A 70 23.23 10.79 6.12
C LEU A 70 24.72 10.72 5.84
N ARG A 71 25.29 9.51 5.82
CA ARG A 71 26.70 9.25 5.51
C ARG A 71 26.93 9.18 3.99
N ALA A 72 28.11 9.62 3.56
CA ALA A 72 28.61 9.40 2.22
C ALA A 72 29.94 8.64 2.30
N THR A 73 30.07 7.56 1.55
CA THR A 73 31.26 6.72 1.52
C THR A 73 31.49 6.22 0.09
N SER A 74 32.63 6.58 -0.50
CA SER A 74 33.07 6.05 -1.81
C SER A 74 31.99 6.06 -2.91
N GLY A 75 31.29 7.20 -3.08
CA GLY A 75 30.25 7.37 -4.12
C GLY A 75 28.89 6.74 -3.80
N SER A 76 28.66 6.35 -2.56
CA SER A 76 27.38 5.88 -2.07
C SER A 76 26.91 6.64 -0.84
N TYR A 77 25.62 6.55 -0.53
CA TYR A 77 24.97 7.22 0.57
C TYR A 77 24.19 6.22 1.43
N SER A 78 24.30 6.34 2.74
CA SER A 78 23.59 5.51 3.71
C SER A 78 22.86 6.38 4.71
N LEU A 79 21.60 6.09 4.94
CA LEU A 79 20.79 6.78 5.94
C LEU A 79 20.77 5.93 7.22
N ASN A 80 21.36 6.44 8.28
CA ASN A 80 21.28 5.86 9.61
C ASN A 80 20.13 6.51 10.37
N LEU A 81 19.24 5.68 10.90
CA LEU A 81 18.11 6.08 11.75
C LEU A 81 18.20 5.33 13.08
N PRO A 82 17.63 5.86 14.16
CA PRO A 82 17.47 5.12 15.42
C PRO A 82 16.85 3.75 15.20
N THR A 83 17.23 2.78 16.03
CA THR A 83 16.75 1.38 15.90
C THR A 83 15.26 1.25 16.18
N ASP A 84 14.69 2.13 16.99
CA ASP A 84 13.28 2.21 17.36
C ASP A 84 12.45 3.13 16.47
N VAL A 85 13.04 3.63 15.36
CA VAL A 85 12.30 4.51 14.44
C VAL A 85 11.11 3.78 13.83
N PHE A 86 9.95 4.43 13.89
CA PHE A 86 8.75 3.98 13.21
C PHE A 86 8.78 4.44 11.75
N VAL A 87 8.78 3.47 10.82
CA VAL A 87 8.59 3.70 9.39
C VAL A 87 7.25 3.08 8.99
N ASP A 88 6.30 3.91 8.65
CA ASP A 88 4.92 3.54 8.34
C ASP A 88 4.83 2.48 7.23
N ARG A 89 5.58 2.63 6.16
CA ARG A 89 5.68 1.65 5.08
C ARG A 89 6.14 0.27 5.58
N GLU A 90 7.17 0.21 6.43
CA GLU A 90 7.66 -1.05 7.02
C GLU A 90 6.60 -1.66 7.96
N ARG A 91 5.88 -0.82 8.70
CA ARG A 91 4.79 -1.26 9.58
C ARG A 91 3.61 -1.82 8.79
N ALA A 92 3.22 -1.17 7.69
CA ALA A 92 2.15 -1.68 6.81
C ALA A 92 2.53 -3.04 6.22
N TRP A 93 3.78 -3.19 5.77
CA TRP A 93 4.30 -4.46 5.25
C TRP A 93 4.34 -5.56 6.31
N ALA A 94 4.79 -5.25 7.51
CA ALA A 94 4.78 -6.20 8.63
C ALA A 94 3.35 -6.61 9.02
N ALA A 95 2.42 -5.65 9.02
CA ALA A 95 1.01 -5.90 9.33
C ALA A 95 0.38 -6.86 8.32
N ILE A 96 0.56 -6.64 7.01
CA ILE A 96 -0.03 -7.51 6.00
C ILE A 96 0.59 -8.92 5.99
N ASN A 97 1.88 -9.04 6.26
CA ASN A 97 2.51 -10.34 6.42
C ASN A 97 1.95 -11.10 7.64
N HIS A 98 1.71 -10.41 8.74
CA HIS A 98 1.07 -11.00 9.93
C HIS A 98 -0.37 -11.41 9.64
N VAL A 99 -1.15 -10.58 8.95
CA VAL A 99 -2.49 -10.93 8.45
C VAL A 99 -2.46 -12.25 7.66
N GLN A 100 -1.52 -12.40 6.73
CA GLN A 100 -1.40 -13.61 5.93
C GLN A 100 -1.06 -14.85 6.78
N ALA A 101 -0.20 -14.69 7.79
CA ALA A 101 0.13 -15.77 8.71
C ALA A 101 -1.11 -16.22 9.52
N ILE A 102 -1.81 -15.27 10.14
CA ILE A 102 -3.04 -15.51 10.90
C ILE A 102 -4.12 -16.21 10.05
N ARG A 103 -4.29 -15.75 8.79
CA ARG A 103 -5.27 -16.37 7.87
C ARG A 103 -4.92 -17.82 7.49
N ARG A 104 -3.63 -18.15 7.33
CA ARG A 104 -3.19 -19.54 7.07
C ARG A 104 -3.48 -20.46 8.26
N GLU A 105 -3.48 -19.92 9.48
CA GLU A 105 -3.86 -20.63 10.71
C GLU A 105 -5.39 -20.75 10.89
N GLY A 106 -6.19 -20.23 9.96
CA GLY A 106 -7.66 -20.24 10.04
C GLY A 106 -8.25 -19.24 11.05
N ARG A 107 -7.44 -18.39 11.66
CA ARG A 107 -7.82 -17.43 12.70
C ARG A 107 -8.30 -16.10 12.09
N VAL A 108 -9.22 -16.17 11.15
CA VAL A 108 -9.62 -15.03 10.31
C VAL A 108 -10.08 -13.82 11.13
N ARG A 109 -10.75 -14.03 12.27
CA ARG A 109 -11.22 -12.94 13.15
C ARG A 109 -10.07 -12.13 13.73
N ASP A 110 -8.94 -12.77 14.06
CA ASP A 110 -7.80 -12.16 14.72
C ASP A 110 -6.99 -11.28 13.75
N ALA A 111 -7.17 -11.46 12.44
CA ALA A 111 -6.50 -10.67 11.42
C ALA A 111 -7.01 -9.22 11.33
N TRP A 112 -8.17 -8.91 11.91
CA TRP A 112 -8.85 -7.63 11.73
C TRP A 112 -7.99 -6.43 12.14
N SER A 113 -7.40 -6.46 13.32
CA SER A 113 -6.63 -5.32 13.85
C SER A 113 -5.39 -5.00 13.01
N GLU A 114 -4.65 -6.01 12.60
CA GLU A 114 -3.47 -5.82 11.73
C GLU A 114 -3.88 -5.36 10.33
N ALA A 115 -4.97 -5.87 9.80
CA ALA A 115 -5.50 -5.44 8.51
C ALA A 115 -5.96 -3.97 8.55
N ILE A 116 -6.61 -3.52 9.62
CA ILE A 116 -6.95 -2.10 9.82
C ILE A 116 -5.68 -1.25 9.87
N ILE A 117 -4.65 -1.64 10.62
CA ILE A 117 -3.39 -0.88 10.70
C ILE A 117 -2.77 -0.73 9.31
N ALA A 118 -2.69 -1.81 8.53
CA ALA A 118 -2.15 -1.75 7.17
C ALA A 118 -2.97 -0.79 6.29
N ASN A 119 -4.30 -0.93 6.29
CA ASN A 119 -5.21 -0.07 5.52
C ASN A 119 -5.10 1.40 5.89
N GLU A 120 -5.06 1.75 7.18
CA GLU A 120 -4.96 3.14 7.64
C GLU A 120 -3.62 3.80 7.27
N ILE A 121 -2.54 3.03 7.24
CA ILE A 121 -1.24 3.53 6.82
C ILE A 121 -1.25 3.83 5.32
N VAL A 122 -1.69 2.87 4.49
CA VAL A 122 -1.64 3.04 3.02
C VAL A 122 -2.64 4.07 2.51
N ALA A 123 -3.75 4.28 3.21
CA ALA A 123 -4.76 5.29 2.88
C ALA A 123 -4.23 6.73 2.91
N ARG A 124 -3.11 6.98 3.57
CA ARG A 124 -2.46 8.32 3.59
C ARG A 124 -1.84 8.69 2.25
N GLY A 125 -1.65 7.72 1.35
CA GLY A 125 -0.98 7.89 0.08
C GLY A 125 0.54 8.00 0.24
N PHE A 126 1.26 7.90 -0.88
CA PHE A 126 2.72 8.00 -0.92
C PHE A 126 3.13 9.10 -1.89
N LEU A 127 3.80 10.14 -1.38
CA LEU A 127 4.32 11.28 -2.12
C LEU A 127 3.29 11.85 -3.13
N PRO A 128 2.13 12.34 -2.70
CA PRO A 128 1.11 12.86 -3.60
C PRO A 128 1.66 14.02 -4.44
N GLY A 129 1.31 14.03 -5.74
CA GLY A 129 1.79 15.03 -6.71
C GLY A 129 3.20 14.80 -7.25
N GLU A 130 3.86 13.68 -6.90
CA GLU A 130 5.12 13.23 -7.48
C GLU A 130 4.88 12.12 -8.51
N ASP A 131 5.71 12.04 -9.55
CA ASP A 131 5.50 11.20 -10.73
C ASP A 131 6.73 10.39 -11.18
N ALA A 132 7.77 10.28 -10.35
CA ALA A 132 8.94 9.47 -10.67
C ALA A 132 8.61 7.97 -10.74
N SER A 133 9.28 7.25 -11.63
CA SER A 133 9.03 5.83 -11.92
C SER A 133 9.05 4.92 -10.69
N TRP A 134 9.98 5.15 -9.76
CA TRP A 134 10.08 4.40 -8.51
C TRP A 134 8.94 4.72 -7.53
N ILE A 135 8.40 5.94 -7.56
CA ILE A 135 7.25 6.36 -6.74
C ILE A 135 6.00 5.61 -7.20
N GLU A 136 5.80 5.51 -8.51
CA GLU A 136 4.71 4.73 -9.07
C GLU A 136 4.84 3.23 -8.78
N ALA A 137 6.06 2.69 -8.79
CA ALA A 137 6.32 1.31 -8.38
C ALA A 137 5.97 1.09 -6.90
N GLU A 138 6.35 2.01 -6.02
CA GLU A 138 6.00 1.93 -4.59
C GLU A 138 4.48 2.09 -4.36
N ARG A 139 3.81 3.00 -5.08
CA ARG A 139 2.35 3.13 -5.04
C ARG A 139 1.62 1.84 -5.44
N ARG A 140 2.12 1.13 -6.46
CA ARG A 140 1.58 -0.20 -6.82
C ARG A 140 1.73 -1.19 -5.67
N THR A 141 2.91 -1.22 -5.04
CA THR A 141 3.15 -2.09 -3.88
C THR A 141 2.21 -1.77 -2.71
N LEU A 142 2.01 -0.48 -2.42
CA LEU A 142 1.08 -0.04 -1.37
C LEU A 142 -0.38 -0.33 -1.73
N ARG A 143 -0.74 -0.23 -3.01
CA ARG A 143 -2.06 -0.65 -3.51
C ARG A 143 -2.31 -2.14 -3.27
N ASP A 144 -1.33 -2.99 -3.51
CA ASP A 144 -1.46 -4.43 -3.25
C ASP A 144 -1.66 -4.71 -1.75
N ILE A 145 -0.99 -3.95 -0.86
CA ILE A 145 -1.23 -4.02 0.58
C ILE A 145 -2.66 -3.60 0.93
N GLU A 146 -3.16 -2.50 0.35
CA GLU A 146 -4.53 -2.02 0.54
C GLU A 146 -5.55 -3.10 0.19
N LEU A 147 -5.43 -3.68 -1.01
CA LEU A 147 -6.35 -4.71 -1.50
C LEU A 147 -6.37 -5.94 -0.58
N GLN A 148 -5.21 -6.41 -0.16
CA GLN A 148 -5.10 -7.54 0.77
C GLN A 148 -5.67 -7.20 2.16
N ALA A 149 -5.46 -5.97 2.64
CA ALA A 149 -6.01 -5.52 3.91
C ALA A 149 -7.55 -5.44 3.86
N LEU A 150 -8.13 -4.88 2.79
CA LEU A 150 -9.57 -4.83 2.58
C LEU A 150 -10.20 -6.22 2.53
N GLU A 151 -9.56 -7.18 1.83
CA GLU A 151 -10.02 -8.58 1.83
C GLU A 151 -10.05 -9.18 3.24
N ALA A 152 -8.98 -8.97 4.00
CA ALA A 152 -8.87 -9.52 5.35
C ALA A 152 -9.86 -8.87 6.33
N ILE A 153 -10.07 -7.55 6.23
CA ILE A 153 -11.09 -6.84 7.01
C ILE A 153 -12.48 -7.41 6.69
N CYS A 154 -12.82 -7.55 5.40
CA CYS A 154 -14.11 -8.07 4.98
C CYS A 154 -14.35 -9.50 5.49
N ASP A 155 -13.38 -10.39 5.35
CA ASP A 155 -13.46 -11.77 5.86
C ASP A 155 -13.64 -11.79 7.38
N ALA A 156 -12.92 -10.93 8.12
CA ALA A 156 -13.03 -10.85 9.56
C ALA A 156 -14.41 -10.29 10.01
N GLU A 157 -14.94 -9.28 9.29
CA GLU A 157 -16.28 -8.75 9.53
C GLU A 157 -17.36 -9.82 9.33
N LEU A 158 -17.28 -10.59 8.25
CA LEU A 158 -18.17 -11.72 8.00
C LEU A 158 -18.07 -12.79 9.08
N ALA A 159 -16.86 -13.15 9.49
CA ALA A 159 -16.63 -14.15 10.54
C ALA A 159 -17.18 -13.69 11.93
N GLN A 160 -17.35 -12.39 12.13
CA GLN A 160 -17.92 -11.79 13.33
C GLN A 160 -19.43 -11.53 13.20
N GLY A 161 -20.05 -11.88 12.08
CA GLY A 161 -21.48 -11.64 11.81
C GLY A 161 -21.83 -10.20 11.48
N ARG A 162 -20.85 -9.34 11.18
CA ARG A 162 -21.06 -7.92 10.84
C ARG A 162 -21.21 -7.74 9.33
N ALA A 163 -22.30 -8.31 8.79
CA ALA A 163 -22.52 -8.38 7.35
C ALA A 163 -22.59 -7.00 6.66
N SER A 164 -23.19 -5.99 7.30
CA SER A 164 -23.27 -4.63 6.74
C SER A 164 -21.91 -3.95 6.65
N ASP A 165 -21.01 -4.16 7.63
CA ASP A 165 -19.64 -3.65 7.57
C ASP A 165 -18.85 -4.36 6.48
N ALA A 166 -19.00 -5.67 6.38
CA ALA A 166 -18.39 -6.47 5.30
C ALA A 166 -18.84 -5.98 3.91
N GLU A 167 -20.14 -5.70 3.72
CA GLU A 167 -20.67 -5.14 2.48
C GLU A 167 -19.97 -3.81 2.12
N ARG A 168 -19.88 -2.90 3.06
CA ARG A 168 -19.23 -1.60 2.85
C ARG A 168 -17.74 -1.75 2.45
N VAL A 169 -17.03 -2.67 3.12
CA VAL A 169 -15.62 -2.95 2.81
C VAL A 169 -15.46 -3.62 1.45
N ALA A 170 -16.31 -4.59 1.11
CA ALA A 170 -16.28 -5.27 -0.18
C ALA A 170 -16.54 -4.30 -1.36
N ARG A 171 -17.47 -3.35 -1.19
CA ARG A 171 -17.70 -2.29 -2.19
C ARG A 171 -16.47 -1.39 -2.37
N ARG A 172 -15.77 -1.03 -1.29
CA ARG A 172 -14.50 -0.29 -1.39
C ARG A 172 -13.45 -1.10 -2.14
N LEU A 173 -13.35 -2.40 -1.90
CA LEU A 173 -12.42 -3.28 -2.61
C LEU A 173 -12.69 -3.31 -4.11
N ILE A 174 -13.95 -3.40 -4.54
CA ILE A 174 -14.34 -3.36 -5.96
C ILE A 174 -14.01 -2.00 -6.58
N VAL A 175 -14.22 -0.89 -5.86
CA VAL A 175 -13.85 0.45 -6.34
C VAL A 175 -12.33 0.59 -6.47
N ALA A 176 -11.57 0.00 -5.56
CA ALA A 176 -10.11 0.01 -5.61
C ALA A 176 -9.56 -0.83 -6.78
N ASP A 177 -10.16 -2.00 -7.05
CA ASP A 177 -9.78 -2.87 -8.16
C ASP A 177 -11.02 -3.64 -8.68
N GLY A 178 -11.64 -3.10 -9.73
CA GLY A 178 -12.85 -3.65 -10.35
C GLY A 178 -12.62 -4.96 -11.12
N LEU A 179 -11.37 -5.37 -11.38
CA LEU A 179 -11.06 -6.64 -12.02
C LEU A 179 -10.76 -7.76 -11.00
N ARG A 180 -10.66 -7.38 -9.73
CA ARG A 180 -10.35 -8.34 -8.64
C ARG A 180 -11.58 -9.10 -8.18
N GLU A 181 -11.74 -10.30 -8.67
CA GLU A 181 -12.92 -11.13 -8.43
C GLU A 181 -13.20 -11.42 -6.93
N SER A 182 -12.18 -11.40 -6.07
CA SER A 182 -12.38 -11.58 -4.62
C SER A 182 -13.31 -10.52 -4.01
N GLY A 183 -13.27 -9.28 -4.51
CA GLY A 183 -14.18 -8.21 -4.07
C GLY A 183 -15.65 -8.58 -4.30
N TYR A 184 -15.97 -9.07 -5.49
CA TYR A 184 -17.33 -9.51 -5.83
C TYR A 184 -17.74 -10.74 -5.02
N ARG A 185 -16.85 -11.72 -4.81
CA ARG A 185 -17.14 -12.90 -3.96
C ARG A 185 -17.46 -12.49 -2.53
N LEU A 186 -16.67 -11.57 -1.97
CA LEU A 186 -16.90 -11.06 -0.62
C LEU A 186 -18.20 -10.29 -0.51
N LEU A 187 -18.53 -9.47 -1.51
CA LEU A 187 -19.78 -8.72 -1.56
C LEU A 187 -21.00 -9.65 -1.64
N MET A 188 -20.94 -10.66 -2.51
CA MET A 188 -22.02 -11.67 -2.59
C MET A 188 -22.22 -12.40 -1.26
N ARG A 189 -21.15 -12.77 -0.56
CA ARG A 189 -21.21 -13.39 0.78
C ARG A 189 -21.83 -12.44 1.83
N ALA A 190 -21.44 -11.15 1.81
CA ALA A 190 -21.98 -10.15 2.73
C ALA A 190 -23.47 -9.93 2.52
N LEU A 191 -23.92 -9.83 1.27
CA LEU A 191 -25.32 -9.70 0.89
C LEU A 191 -26.14 -10.93 1.30
N ALA A 192 -25.63 -12.12 1.09
CA ALA A 192 -26.28 -13.35 1.53
C ALA A 192 -26.43 -13.41 3.05
N ALA A 193 -25.38 -13.02 3.80
CA ALA A 193 -25.39 -12.95 5.26
C ALA A 193 -26.37 -11.89 5.81
N SER A 194 -26.66 -10.84 5.03
CA SER A 194 -27.67 -9.83 5.35
C SER A 194 -29.09 -10.20 4.90
N GLY A 195 -29.28 -11.37 4.28
CA GLY A 195 -30.57 -11.80 3.71
C GLY A 195 -30.88 -11.19 2.33
N ASN A 196 -30.00 -10.38 1.75
CA ASN A 196 -30.18 -9.69 0.47
C ASN A 196 -29.74 -10.54 -0.73
N ARG A 197 -30.13 -11.81 -0.77
CA ARG A 197 -29.66 -12.81 -1.75
C ARG A 197 -29.91 -12.40 -3.21
N ALA A 198 -31.04 -11.75 -3.49
CA ALA A 198 -31.35 -11.29 -4.84
C ALA A 198 -30.29 -10.29 -5.39
N GLN A 199 -29.72 -9.47 -4.54
CA GLN A 199 -28.67 -8.52 -4.93
C GLN A 199 -27.35 -9.24 -5.28
N ALA A 200 -27.09 -10.44 -4.77
CA ALA A 200 -25.91 -11.20 -5.14
C ALA A 200 -25.89 -11.54 -6.64
N ALA A 201 -27.05 -11.76 -7.27
CA ALA A 201 -27.13 -11.96 -8.71
C ALA A 201 -26.73 -10.71 -9.49
N THR A 202 -27.18 -9.52 -9.04
CA THR A 202 -26.80 -8.24 -9.63
C THR A 202 -25.28 -8.01 -9.53
N VAL A 203 -24.68 -8.31 -8.39
CA VAL A 203 -23.21 -8.22 -8.17
C VAL A 203 -22.45 -9.15 -9.14
N MET A 204 -22.98 -10.33 -9.42
CA MET A 204 -22.39 -11.23 -10.41
C MET A 204 -22.45 -10.65 -11.83
N ASP A 205 -23.54 -9.97 -12.18
CA ASP A 205 -23.66 -9.32 -13.51
C ASP A 205 -22.70 -8.12 -13.62
N GLU A 206 -22.49 -7.36 -12.55
CA GLU A 206 -21.44 -6.32 -12.48
C GLU A 206 -20.05 -6.91 -12.70
N CYS A 207 -19.73 -8.03 -12.05
CA CYS A 207 -18.46 -8.76 -12.23
C CYS A 207 -18.28 -9.21 -13.68
N ARG A 208 -19.31 -9.82 -14.27
CA ARG A 208 -19.28 -10.24 -15.70
C ARG A 208 -19.00 -9.08 -16.64
N LYS A 209 -19.68 -7.96 -16.40
CA LYS A 209 -19.49 -6.75 -17.21
C LYS A 209 -18.06 -6.21 -17.11
N ALA A 210 -17.53 -6.04 -15.91
CA ALA A 210 -16.17 -5.55 -15.70
C ALA A 210 -15.12 -6.46 -16.36
N LEU A 211 -15.25 -7.76 -16.20
CA LEU A 211 -14.31 -8.72 -16.79
C LEU A 211 -14.42 -8.78 -18.32
N ALA A 212 -15.63 -8.63 -18.88
CA ALA A 212 -15.85 -8.63 -20.31
C ALA A 212 -15.15 -7.46 -21.03
N GLU A 213 -14.97 -6.31 -20.36
CA GLU A 213 -14.23 -5.15 -20.88
C GLU A 213 -12.76 -5.48 -21.20
N VAL A 214 -12.19 -6.47 -20.50
CA VAL A 214 -10.81 -6.96 -20.74
C VAL A 214 -10.77 -8.35 -21.42
N GLY A 215 -11.91 -8.81 -21.96
CA GLY A 215 -12.02 -10.11 -22.65
C GLY A 215 -12.00 -11.32 -21.72
N ALA A 216 -12.19 -11.14 -20.41
CA ALA A 216 -12.19 -12.21 -19.43
C ALA A 216 -13.60 -12.65 -19.02
N ARG A 217 -13.67 -13.75 -18.28
CA ARG A 217 -14.90 -14.30 -17.68
C ARG A 217 -14.67 -14.59 -16.20
N PRO A 218 -15.73 -14.59 -15.37
CA PRO A 218 -15.61 -14.97 -13.98
C PRO A 218 -15.04 -16.38 -13.80
N SER A 219 -14.21 -16.52 -12.79
CA SER A 219 -13.62 -17.81 -12.40
C SER A 219 -14.68 -18.78 -11.86
N PRO A 220 -14.41 -20.10 -11.88
CA PRO A 220 -15.29 -21.09 -11.25
C PRO A 220 -15.53 -20.83 -9.75
N GLU A 221 -14.57 -20.21 -9.05
CA GLU A 221 -14.70 -19.81 -7.65
C GLU A 221 -15.77 -18.74 -7.48
N THR A 222 -15.81 -17.74 -8.36
CA THR A 222 -16.78 -16.66 -8.34
C THR A 222 -18.17 -17.15 -8.68
N GLU A 223 -18.29 -18.07 -9.63
CA GLU A 223 -19.57 -18.71 -9.93
C GLU A 223 -20.07 -19.60 -8.76
N ARG A 224 -19.17 -20.31 -8.07
CA ARG A 224 -19.52 -21.04 -6.85
C ARG A 224 -20.00 -20.13 -5.74
N ALA A 225 -19.35 -18.97 -5.55
CA ALA A 225 -19.76 -17.99 -4.54
C ALA A 225 -21.19 -17.51 -4.77
N LEU A 226 -21.58 -17.27 -6.04
CA LEU A 226 -22.98 -16.92 -6.36
C LEU A 226 -23.93 -18.07 -5.99
N ARG A 227 -23.64 -19.31 -6.43
CA ARG A 227 -24.50 -20.46 -6.11
C ARG A 227 -24.70 -20.62 -4.60
N THR A 228 -23.61 -20.46 -3.82
CA THR A 228 -23.68 -20.52 -2.36
C THR A 228 -24.53 -19.37 -1.78
N ALA A 229 -24.36 -18.15 -2.31
CA ALA A 229 -25.12 -16.98 -1.86
C ALA A 229 -26.64 -17.12 -2.12
N LEU A 230 -27.03 -17.81 -3.18
CA LEU A 230 -28.42 -18.02 -3.56
C LEU A 230 -29.04 -19.29 -2.93
N ALA A 231 -28.23 -20.23 -2.44
CA ALA A 231 -28.74 -21.43 -1.79
C ALA A 231 -29.59 -21.04 -0.55
N THR A 232 -30.77 -21.62 -0.48
CA THR A 232 -31.63 -21.52 0.70
C THR A 232 -31.23 -22.64 1.66
N GLU A 233 -30.97 -22.33 2.94
CA GLU A 233 -30.96 -23.33 4.01
C GLU A 233 -32.37 -23.79 4.34
#